data_852c9edf666c3803b3da21b4a0e90b1e
#
_entry.id   852c9edf666c3803b3da21b4a0e90b1e
#
_cell.length_a   1.000
_cell.length_b   1.000
_cell.length_c   1.000
_cell.angle_alpha   90.00
_cell.angle_beta   90.00
_cell.angle_gamma   90.00
#
_symmetry.space_group_name_H-M   'P 1'
#
loop_
_entity.id
_entity.type
_entity.pdbx_description
1 polymer ?
#
loop_
_entity_poly.entity_id
_entity_poly.type
_entity_poly.pdbx_seq_one_letter_code
_entity_poly.pdbx_strand_id
1 'polypeptide(L)'
;MPSERILFDSPTVRIGHFVCTPDEPHWRTENIINGTVVVFPSVPVRISQAGREPVLADRNVVMYYNDGQPYRRGLLHDRGDSAVWIALKGHAAHELVRECRTSLRTDPEAPFDLDHGPSPAGCYLRHQALSHSLAADAPVSALMAEEAAITLVRDLLAAEATARGRIGPRPARADTSRARREAVEAVRELLATDPGFAWTLDEIVRRVCVSPSHLCRMFKQRLGVTIHQYLTQLRLREAAEAVLAGERDLAMLAVRLGFSTHSHFTEQFRRAFGVPPRRLRNADVLSRLA
;
A
#
# COMPACT_ATOMS: atom_id res chain seq x y z
N MET A 1 -20.43 -0.04 13.44
CA MET A 1 -20.16 0.74 12.22
C MET A 1 -18.67 0.83 12.02
N PRO A 2 -18.17 0.81 10.79
CA PRO A 2 -16.74 1.03 10.56
C PRO A 2 -16.30 2.28 11.31
N SER A 3 -15.17 2.19 11.97
CA SER A 3 -14.58 3.33 12.67
C SER A 3 -13.82 4.18 11.64
N GLU A 4 -14.28 5.40 11.44
CA GLU A 4 -13.62 6.37 10.57
C GLU A 4 -13.25 7.62 11.39
N ARG A 5 -11.96 7.95 11.38
CA ARG A 5 -11.42 9.14 12.03
C ARG A 5 -10.86 10.09 10.98
N ILE A 6 -11.41 11.29 10.89
CA ILE A 6 -10.82 12.35 10.06
C ILE A 6 -9.60 12.90 10.79
N LEU A 7 -8.45 12.87 10.12
CA LEU A 7 -7.18 13.38 10.62
C LEU A 7 -6.94 14.83 10.16
N PHE A 8 -7.42 15.15 8.96
CA PHE A 8 -7.29 16.50 8.38
C PHE A 8 -8.39 16.76 7.37
N ASP A 9 -8.90 17.98 7.32
CA ASP A 9 -9.91 18.43 6.37
C ASP A 9 -9.65 19.87 5.91
N SER A 10 -9.57 20.06 4.59
CA SER A 10 -9.38 21.37 3.95
C SER A 10 -10.25 21.49 2.69
N PRO A 11 -10.26 22.62 2.01
CA PRO A 11 -10.96 22.77 0.72
C PRO A 11 -10.43 21.84 -0.38
N THR A 12 -9.16 21.42 -0.34
CA THR A 12 -8.47 20.71 -1.42
C THR A 12 -8.35 19.22 -1.15
N VAL A 13 -8.08 18.83 0.11
CA VAL A 13 -7.87 17.44 0.52
C VAL A 13 -8.55 17.12 1.85
N ARG A 14 -8.91 15.85 2.00
CA ARG A 14 -9.32 15.27 3.29
C ARG A 14 -8.51 14.02 3.53
N ILE A 15 -8.01 13.84 4.75
CA ILE A 15 -7.22 12.67 5.14
C ILE A 15 -7.93 12.01 6.31
N GLY A 16 -8.09 10.70 6.24
CA GLY A 16 -8.72 9.93 7.31
C GLY A 16 -8.09 8.57 7.51
N HIS A 17 -8.43 7.97 8.62
CA HIS A 17 -8.09 6.60 8.98
C HIS A 17 -9.37 5.81 9.15
N PHE A 18 -9.41 4.65 8.52
CA PHE A 18 -10.54 3.74 8.49
C PHE A 18 -10.15 2.39 9.11
N VAL A 19 -11.07 1.83 9.90
CA VAL A 19 -10.96 0.48 10.44
C VAL A 19 -12.32 -0.21 10.32
N CYS A 20 -12.34 -1.44 9.82
CA CYS A 20 -13.52 -2.29 9.73
C CYS A 20 -13.16 -3.72 10.13
N THR A 21 -13.88 -4.27 11.10
CA THR A 21 -13.68 -5.65 11.55
C THR A 21 -14.61 -6.61 10.81
N PRO A 22 -14.26 -7.92 10.67
CA PRO A 22 -15.04 -8.88 9.89
C PRO A 22 -16.43 -9.18 10.43
N ASP A 23 -16.69 -8.88 11.70
CA ASP A 23 -17.99 -9.02 12.37
C ASP A 23 -18.96 -7.86 12.08
N GLU A 24 -18.47 -6.76 11.51
CA GLU A 24 -19.29 -5.63 11.15
C GLU A 24 -20.16 -5.91 9.91
N PRO A 25 -21.44 -5.44 9.88
CA PRO A 25 -22.34 -5.65 8.74
C PRO A 25 -21.76 -5.16 7.40
N HIS A 26 -21.05 -4.03 7.43
CA HIS A 26 -20.40 -3.42 6.25
C HIS A 26 -19.27 -4.27 5.65
N TRP A 27 -18.77 -5.26 6.38
CA TRP A 27 -17.78 -6.18 5.84
C TRP A 27 -18.32 -7.03 4.70
N ARG A 28 -19.58 -7.51 4.85
CA ARG A 28 -20.20 -8.48 3.93
C ARG A 28 -20.99 -7.82 2.80
N THR A 29 -21.17 -6.51 2.85
CA THR A 29 -21.94 -5.76 1.87
C THR A 29 -21.07 -5.11 0.82
N GLU A 30 -21.68 -4.72 -0.29
CA GLU A 30 -21.06 -3.79 -1.22
C GLU A 30 -20.99 -2.41 -0.58
N ASN A 31 -19.82 -1.78 -0.68
CA ASN A 31 -19.59 -0.46 -0.16
C ASN A 31 -19.40 0.51 -1.33
N ILE A 32 -19.75 1.76 -1.14
CA ILE A 32 -19.59 2.82 -2.15
C ILE A 32 -18.61 3.84 -1.60
N ILE A 33 -17.64 4.22 -2.42
CA ILE A 33 -16.68 5.27 -2.10
C ILE A 33 -17.34 6.64 -2.30
N ASN A 34 -17.12 7.53 -1.35
CA ASN A 34 -17.53 8.94 -1.44
C ASN A 34 -16.30 9.78 -1.76
N GLY A 35 -16.23 10.32 -2.98
CA GLY A 35 -15.14 11.15 -3.46
C GLY A 35 -14.04 10.37 -4.21
N THR A 36 -13.10 11.11 -4.76
CA THR A 36 -11.91 10.55 -5.44
C THR A 36 -10.82 10.29 -4.43
N VAL A 37 -10.49 9.01 -4.18
CA VAL A 37 -9.74 8.59 -3.00
C VAL A 37 -8.54 7.72 -3.37
N VAL A 38 -7.41 8.00 -2.70
CA VAL A 38 -6.21 7.15 -2.71
C VAL A 38 -6.09 6.50 -1.34
N VAL A 39 -5.98 5.15 -1.30
CA VAL A 39 -6.03 4.36 -0.06
C VAL A 39 -4.72 3.61 0.15
N PHE A 40 -4.19 3.67 1.37
CA PHE A 40 -2.96 3.01 1.82
C PHE A 40 -3.30 1.91 2.83
N PRO A 41 -3.36 0.65 2.42
CA PRO A 41 -3.68 -0.46 3.32
C PRO A 41 -2.57 -0.67 4.37
N SER A 42 -2.96 -0.80 5.63
CA SER A 42 -2.09 -1.22 6.74
C SER A 42 -2.27 -2.70 7.08
N VAL A 43 -3.48 -3.20 6.93
CA VAL A 43 -3.83 -4.61 7.11
C VAL A 43 -4.17 -5.20 5.74
N PRO A 44 -3.59 -6.36 5.36
CA PRO A 44 -3.84 -6.94 4.05
C PRO A 44 -5.30 -7.41 3.92
N VAL A 45 -5.94 -7.04 2.83
CA VAL A 45 -7.33 -7.36 2.52
C VAL A 45 -7.48 -7.61 1.02
N ARG A 46 -8.38 -8.49 0.63
CA ARG A 46 -8.74 -8.67 -0.78
C ARG A 46 -9.83 -7.67 -1.16
N ILE A 47 -9.58 -6.84 -2.16
CA ILE A 47 -10.54 -5.84 -2.65
C ILE A 47 -11.00 -6.22 -4.05
N SER A 48 -12.31 -6.26 -4.23
CA SER A 48 -12.97 -6.43 -5.53
C SER A 48 -13.67 -5.14 -5.91
N GLN A 49 -13.25 -4.52 -6.99
CA GLN A 49 -13.91 -3.36 -7.60
C GLN A 49 -14.76 -3.83 -8.80
N ALA A 50 -15.89 -3.18 -9.05
CA ALA A 50 -16.80 -3.59 -10.12
C ALA A 50 -16.09 -3.61 -11.50
N GLY A 51 -16.26 -4.71 -12.24
CA GLY A 51 -15.67 -4.88 -13.57
C GLY A 51 -14.16 -5.14 -13.58
N ARG A 52 -13.51 -5.32 -12.41
CA ARG A 52 -12.06 -5.55 -12.29
C ARG A 52 -11.76 -6.86 -11.57
N GLU A 53 -10.56 -7.39 -11.79
CA GLU A 53 -10.05 -8.55 -11.05
C GLU A 53 -9.80 -8.18 -9.58
N PRO A 54 -10.06 -9.10 -8.62
CA PRO A 54 -9.73 -8.85 -7.22
C PRO A 54 -8.25 -8.58 -6.99
N VAL A 55 -7.95 -7.62 -6.14
CA VAL A 55 -6.59 -7.20 -5.80
C VAL A 55 -6.30 -7.51 -4.34
N LEU A 56 -5.15 -8.11 -4.02
CA LEU A 56 -4.62 -8.09 -2.67
C LEU A 56 -4.09 -6.70 -2.36
N ALA A 57 -4.81 -5.96 -1.55
CA ALA A 57 -4.42 -4.67 -1.03
C ALA A 57 -3.58 -4.88 0.24
N ASP A 58 -2.27 -4.72 0.15
CA ASP A 58 -1.32 -4.83 1.23
C ASP A 58 -0.41 -3.58 1.28
N ARG A 59 0.52 -3.53 2.22
CA ARG A 59 1.42 -2.38 2.40
C ARG A 59 2.29 -2.03 1.18
N ASN A 60 2.44 -2.94 0.22
CA ASN A 60 3.18 -2.72 -1.03
C ASN A 60 2.32 -2.09 -2.14
N VAL A 61 1.02 -1.93 -1.90
CA VAL A 61 0.03 -1.51 -2.87
C VAL A 61 -0.68 -0.25 -2.40
N VAL A 62 -1.02 0.62 -3.33
CA VAL A 62 -1.94 1.74 -3.14
C VAL A 62 -3.17 1.47 -3.99
N MET A 63 -4.36 1.69 -3.42
CA MET A 63 -5.63 1.54 -4.12
C MET A 63 -6.14 2.91 -4.56
N TYR A 64 -6.78 2.96 -5.73
CA TYR A 64 -7.37 4.18 -6.30
C TYR A 64 -8.86 3.96 -6.53
N TYR A 65 -9.65 4.94 -6.15
CA TYR A 65 -11.11 4.90 -6.29
C TYR A 65 -11.62 6.22 -6.83
N ASN A 66 -12.57 6.13 -7.76
CA ASN A 66 -13.35 7.26 -8.20
C ASN A 66 -14.60 7.44 -7.32
N ASP A 67 -15.20 8.60 -7.35
CA ASP A 67 -16.45 8.87 -6.64
C ASP A 67 -17.58 7.94 -7.12
N GLY A 68 -18.41 7.50 -6.18
CA GLY A 68 -19.51 6.57 -6.46
C GLY A 68 -19.08 5.13 -6.76
N GLN A 69 -17.79 4.80 -6.75
CA GLN A 69 -17.29 3.48 -7.15
C GLN A 69 -17.62 2.40 -6.12
N PRO A 70 -18.33 1.32 -6.53
CA PRO A 70 -18.62 0.21 -5.64
C PRO A 70 -17.41 -0.73 -5.47
N TYR A 71 -17.27 -1.27 -4.25
CA TYR A 71 -16.24 -2.28 -3.94
C TYR A 71 -16.71 -3.25 -2.85
N ARG A 72 -16.05 -4.40 -2.79
CA ARG A 72 -16.28 -5.42 -1.76
C ARG A 72 -14.97 -5.86 -1.13
N ARG A 73 -15.02 -6.19 0.16
CA ARG A 73 -13.92 -6.76 0.92
C ARG A 73 -13.98 -8.27 0.93
N GLY A 74 -12.85 -8.95 0.76
CA GLY A 74 -12.69 -10.38 0.95
C GLY A 74 -11.84 -10.66 2.19
N LEU A 75 -12.30 -11.55 3.06
CA LEU A 75 -11.62 -11.92 4.29
C LEU A 75 -10.34 -12.69 3.98
N LEU A 76 -9.23 -12.28 4.62
CA LEU A 76 -7.95 -13.01 4.61
C LEU A 76 -7.58 -13.50 6.01
N HIS A 77 -7.93 -12.72 7.06
CA HIS A 77 -7.67 -13.01 8.46
C HIS A 77 -8.63 -12.19 9.34
N ASP A 78 -8.61 -12.45 10.64
CA ASP A 78 -9.50 -11.86 11.64
C ASP A 78 -9.21 -10.38 11.99
N ARG A 79 -8.06 -9.83 11.59
CA ARG A 79 -7.69 -8.42 11.85
C ARG A 79 -8.52 -7.40 11.08
N GLY A 80 -9.29 -7.84 10.07
CA GLY A 80 -10.14 -6.97 9.29
C GLY A 80 -9.40 -6.14 8.25
N ASP A 81 -9.88 -4.91 8.03
CA ASP A 81 -9.36 -3.91 7.10
C ASP A 81 -8.99 -2.64 7.88
N SER A 82 -7.79 -2.14 7.69
CA SER A 82 -7.34 -0.86 8.23
C SER A 82 -6.52 -0.13 7.19
N ALA A 83 -6.86 1.11 6.93
CA ALA A 83 -6.22 1.92 5.91
C ALA A 83 -6.25 3.41 6.25
N VAL A 84 -5.21 4.11 5.86
CA VAL A 84 -5.25 5.58 5.72
C VAL A 84 -5.70 5.90 4.31
N TRP A 85 -6.49 6.94 4.16
CA TRP A 85 -6.94 7.41 2.86
C TRP A 85 -6.79 8.92 2.71
N ILE A 86 -6.57 9.35 1.46
CA ILE A 86 -6.51 10.74 1.04
C ILE A 86 -7.57 10.96 -0.02
N ALA A 87 -8.59 11.75 0.27
CA ALA A 87 -9.58 12.20 -0.70
C ALA A 87 -9.14 13.53 -1.31
N LEU A 88 -9.19 13.60 -2.63
CA LEU A 88 -8.97 14.82 -3.41
C LEU A 88 -10.32 15.49 -3.67
N LYS A 89 -10.43 16.76 -3.33
CA LYS A 89 -11.67 17.54 -3.47
C LYS A 89 -11.65 18.41 -4.72
N GLY A 90 -12.84 18.75 -5.22
CA GLY A 90 -12.97 19.62 -6.40
C GLY A 90 -12.25 19.07 -7.64
N HIS A 91 -11.48 19.90 -8.30
CA HIS A 91 -10.76 19.55 -9.53
C HIS A 91 -9.34 19.00 -9.31
N ALA A 92 -8.88 18.91 -8.03
CA ALA A 92 -7.50 18.53 -7.72
C ALA A 92 -7.11 17.16 -8.29
N ALA A 93 -8.01 16.16 -8.26
CA ALA A 93 -7.74 14.85 -8.84
C ALA A 93 -7.51 14.89 -10.35
N HIS A 94 -8.35 15.64 -11.07
CA HIS A 94 -8.24 15.79 -12.52
C HIS A 94 -6.96 16.52 -12.93
N GLU A 95 -6.61 17.57 -12.21
CA GLU A 95 -5.37 18.33 -12.45
C GLU A 95 -4.14 17.44 -12.26
N LEU A 96 -4.04 16.71 -11.15
CA LEU A 96 -2.94 15.82 -10.87
C LEU A 96 -2.82 14.68 -11.91
N VAL A 97 -3.94 14.05 -12.28
CA VAL A 97 -3.93 12.99 -13.30
C VAL A 97 -3.50 13.55 -14.65
N ARG A 98 -3.98 14.74 -15.03
CA ARG A 98 -3.59 15.41 -16.28
C ARG A 98 -2.10 15.77 -16.29
N GLU A 99 -1.54 16.24 -15.18
CA GLU A 99 -0.11 16.55 -15.07
C GLU A 99 0.77 15.31 -15.23
N CYS A 100 0.35 14.18 -14.63
CA CYS A 100 1.13 12.95 -14.63
C CYS A 100 0.97 12.11 -15.90
N ARG A 101 -0.05 12.38 -16.72
CA ARG A 101 -0.41 11.57 -17.89
C ARG A 101 -0.61 12.43 -19.13
N THR A 102 0.40 12.46 -19.98
CA THR A 102 0.42 13.24 -21.22
C THR A 102 -0.47 12.69 -22.36
N SER A 103 -1.11 11.50 -22.21
CA SER A 103 -1.72 10.81 -23.36
C SER A 103 -3.11 10.19 -23.14
N LEU A 104 -3.80 10.40 -22.03
CA LEU A 104 -5.10 9.77 -21.78
C LEU A 104 -6.23 10.79 -21.70
N ARG A 105 -7.34 10.47 -22.41
CA ARG A 105 -8.64 11.13 -22.19
C ARG A 105 -9.08 10.74 -20.77
N THR A 106 -8.99 11.65 -19.81
CA THR A 106 -9.57 11.47 -18.48
C THR A 106 -11.07 11.68 -18.57
N ASP A 107 -11.82 10.68 -18.12
CA ASP A 107 -13.25 10.83 -17.89
C ASP A 107 -13.43 11.88 -16.77
N PRO A 108 -14.22 12.93 -16.96
CA PRO A 108 -14.48 13.93 -15.93
C PRO A 108 -15.09 13.35 -14.63
N GLU A 109 -15.82 12.24 -14.73
CA GLU A 109 -16.43 11.57 -13.58
C GLU A 109 -15.52 10.48 -12.98
N ALA A 110 -14.50 10.04 -13.73
CA ALA A 110 -13.59 8.96 -13.30
C ALA A 110 -12.13 9.31 -13.63
N PRO A 111 -11.48 10.22 -12.85
CA PRO A 111 -10.11 10.64 -13.12
C PRO A 111 -9.10 9.50 -13.07
N PHE A 112 -9.31 8.48 -12.22
CA PHE A 112 -8.44 7.31 -12.16
C PHE A 112 -8.91 6.22 -13.13
N ASP A 113 -8.09 5.88 -14.14
CA ASP A 113 -8.29 4.72 -15.02
C ASP A 113 -7.67 3.42 -14.45
N LEU A 114 -7.12 3.49 -13.25
CA LEU A 114 -6.45 2.42 -12.51
C LEU A 114 -7.20 2.12 -11.21
N ASP A 115 -7.06 0.89 -10.74
CA ASP A 115 -7.62 0.40 -9.48
C ASP A 115 -6.57 0.28 -8.38
N HIS A 116 -5.31 0.03 -8.75
CA HIS A 116 -4.20 -0.07 -7.82
C HIS A 116 -2.87 0.26 -8.51
N GLY A 117 -1.86 0.50 -7.70
CA GLY A 117 -0.49 0.71 -8.16
C GLY A 117 0.54 0.37 -7.08
N PRO A 118 1.84 0.44 -7.42
CA PRO A 118 2.88 0.22 -6.44
C PRO A 118 2.88 1.33 -5.37
N SER A 119 3.25 0.97 -4.15
CA SER A 119 3.56 1.91 -3.08
C SER A 119 5.08 2.05 -2.95
N PRO A 120 5.74 3.02 -3.61
CA PRO A 120 7.17 3.24 -3.46
C PRO A 120 7.56 3.50 -2.00
N ALA A 121 8.73 3.03 -1.58
CA ALA A 121 9.13 3.11 -0.17
C ALA A 121 9.14 4.55 0.36
N GLY A 122 9.61 5.52 -0.44
CA GLY A 122 9.58 6.94 -0.08
C GLY A 122 8.17 7.49 0.09
N CYS A 123 7.24 7.14 -0.83
CA CYS A 123 5.83 7.54 -0.73
C CYS A 123 5.18 6.89 0.50
N TYR A 124 5.46 5.61 0.74
CA TYR A 124 4.96 4.91 1.92
C TYR A 124 5.40 5.58 3.22
N LEU A 125 6.68 5.93 3.34
CA LEU A 125 7.19 6.58 4.54
C LEU A 125 6.61 7.98 4.75
N ARG A 126 6.46 8.77 3.67
CA ARG A 126 5.85 10.10 3.74
C ARG A 126 4.39 10.05 4.18
N HIS A 127 3.60 9.12 3.62
CA HIS A 127 2.21 8.98 4.04
C HIS A 127 2.09 8.58 5.52
N GLN A 128 2.94 7.65 5.99
CA GLN A 128 2.98 7.25 7.39
C GLN A 128 3.37 8.41 8.32
N ALA A 129 4.39 9.18 7.93
CA ALA A 129 4.82 10.35 8.70
C ALA A 129 3.72 11.42 8.77
N LEU A 130 3.06 11.71 7.65
CA LEU A 130 1.95 12.66 7.58
C LEU A 130 0.79 12.21 8.49
N SER A 131 0.35 10.98 8.33
CA SER A 131 -0.77 10.43 9.12
C SER A 131 -0.47 10.39 10.60
N HIS A 132 0.76 9.99 10.97
CA HIS A 132 1.20 9.97 12.36
C HIS A 132 1.24 11.38 12.97
N SER A 133 1.81 12.35 12.25
CA SER A 133 1.87 13.75 12.72
C SER A 133 0.48 14.34 12.92
N LEU A 134 -0.46 14.10 11.99
CA LEU A 134 -1.83 14.57 12.11
C LEU A 134 -2.60 13.86 13.23
N ALA A 135 -2.34 12.57 13.48
CA ALA A 135 -2.99 11.81 14.53
C ALA A 135 -2.48 12.15 15.93
N ALA A 136 -1.25 12.64 16.05
CA ALA A 136 -0.61 13.03 17.30
C ALA A 136 -0.84 14.49 17.70
N ASP A 137 -1.74 15.21 16.98
CA ASP A 137 -1.96 16.66 17.15
C ASP A 137 -0.66 17.47 17.09
N ALA A 138 0.33 16.98 16.33
CA ALA A 138 1.57 17.71 16.11
C ALA A 138 1.28 19.03 15.38
N PRO A 139 2.10 20.07 15.55
CA PRO A 139 1.88 21.37 14.91
C PRO A 139 2.20 21.30 13.41
N VAL A 140 1.32 20.65 12.64
CA VAL A 140 1.38 20.62 11.18
C VAL A 140 0.48 21.75 10.66
N SER A 141 1.07 22.68 9.90
CA SER A 141 0.25 23.73 9.28
C SER A 141 -0.66 23.14 8.19
N ALA A 142 -1.83 23.74 7.99
CA ALA A 142 -2.75 23.29 6.96
C ALA A 142 -2.09 23.27 5.57
N LEU A 143 -1.32 24.31 5.24
CA LEU A 143 -0.57 24.38 3.97
C LEU A 143 0.41 23.23 3.82
N MET A 144 1.18 22.91 4.86
CA MET A 144 2.14 21.81 4.83
C MET A 144 1.43 20.46 4.66
N ALA A 145 0.29 20.23 5.30
CA ALA A 145 -0.49 19.01 5.17
C ALA A 145 -1.05 18.85 3.76
N GLU A 146 -1.61 19.93 3.18
CA GLU A 146 -2.11 19.93 1.80
C GLU A 146 -1.00 19.68 0.78
N GLU A 147 0.10 20.41 0.88
CA GLU A 147 1.25 20.26 -0.02
C GLU A 147 1.84 18.84 0.04
N ALA A 148 2.01 18.30 1.25
CA ALA A 148 2.49 16.93 1.44
C ALA A 148 1.54 15.89 0.84
N ALA A 149 0.24 16.04 1.01
CA ALA A 149 -0.76 15.13 0.46
C ALA A 149 -0.81 15.18 -1.08
N ILE A 150 -0.83 16.38 -1.66
CA ILE A 150 -0.85 16.57 -3.12
C ILE A 150 0.44 16.04 -3.76
N THR A 151 1.60 16.36 -3.19
CA THR A 151 2.90 15.88 -3.68
C THR A 151 2.99 14.36 -3.59
N LEU A 152 2.49 13.78 -2.50
CA LEU A 152 2.45 12.31 -2.34
C LEU A 152 1.60 11.65 -3.43
N VAL A 153 0.41 12.14 -3.71
CA VAL A 153 -0.47 11.57 -4.76
C VAL A 153 0.15 11.76 -6.15
N ARG A 154 0.77 12.92 -6.43
CA ARG A 154 1.51 13.15 -7.69
C ARG A 154 2.61 12.11 -7.90
N ASP A 155 3.43 11.86 -6.87
CA ASP A 155 4.54 10.92 -6.97
C ASP A 155 4.06 9.47 -7.14
N LEU A 156 2.93 9.10 -6.53
CA LEU A 156 2.32 7.79 -6.72
C LEU A 156 1.82 7.60 -8.16
N LEU A 157 1.16 8.60 -8.74
CA LEU A 157 0.71 8.55 -10.13
C LEU A 157 1.88 8.49 -11.12
N ALA A 158 2.95 9.23 -10.86
CA ALA A 158 4.18 9.19 -11.66
C ALA A 158 4.89 7.82 -11.58
N ALA A 159 4.94 7.23 -10.37
CA ALA A 159 5.50 5.89 -10.18
C ALA A 159 4.70 4.82 -10.92
N GLU A 160 3.36 4.91 -10.91
CA GLU A 160 2.48 4.00 -11.63
C GLU A 160 2.65 4.14 -13.15
N ALA A 161 2.70 5.34 -13.68
CA ALA A 161 2.96 5.59 -15.10
C ALA A 161 4.30 4.96 -15.55
N THR A 162 5.34 5.08 -14.70
CA THR A 162 6.64 4.46 -14.94
C THR A 162 6.56 2.93 -14.90
N ALA A 163 5.83 2.37 -13.95
CA ALA A 163 5.65 0.91 -13.82
C ALA A 163 4.93 0.32 -15.04
N ARG A 164 3.87 0.97 -15.52
CA ARG A 164 3.14 0.56 -16.73
C ARG A 164 3.99 0.63 -17.99
N GLY A 165 4.80 1.65 -18.15
CA GLY A 165 5.71 1.78 -19.29
C GLY A 165 6.78 0.67 -19.39
N ARG A 166 7.12 0.04 -18.26
CA ARG A 166 8.06 -1.10 -18.19
C ARG A 166 7.42 -2.46 -18.45
N ILE A 167 6.10 -2.57 -18.30
CA ILE A 167 5.34 -3.81 -18.53
C ILE A 167 4.72 -3.72 -19.93
N GLY A 168 5.48 -4.10 -20.95
CA GLY A 168 4.97 -4.18 -22.33
C GLY A 168 3.80 -5.18 -22.46
N PRO A 169 3.00 -5.10 -23.57
CA PRO A 169 1.85 -5.98 -23.78
C PRO A 169 2.27 -7.44 -23.79
N ARG A 170 1.66 -8.24 -22.94
CA ARG A 170 1.93 -9.67 -22.78
C ARG A 170 0.99 -10.50 -23.63
N PRO A 171 1.48 -11.34 -24.55
CA PRO A 171 0.67 -12.42 -25.13
C PRO A 171 0.54 -13.54 -24.10
N ALA A 172 -0.66 -13.81 -23.61
CA ALA A 172 -0.93 -14.92 -22.71
C ALA A 172 -1.93 -15.90 -23.33
N ARG A 173 -1.57 -17.19 -23.31
CA ARG A 173 -2.53 -18.26 -23.42
C ARG A 173 -3.39 -18.25 -22.15
N ALA A 174 -4.69 -18.05 -22.29
CA ALA A 174 -5.61 -17.67 -21.19
C ALA A 174 -5.59 -18.64 -19.99
N ASP A 175 -5.54 -19.94 -20.20
CA ASP A 175 -5.70 -20.94 -19.13
C ASP A 175 -4.45 -21.06 -18.23
N THR A 176 -3.27 -21.09 -18.82
CA THR A 176 -1.99 -21.13 -18.08
C THR A 176 -1.72 -19.80 -17.34
N SER A 177 -2.33 -18.72 -17.80
CA SER A 177 -2.23 -17.39 -17.20
C SER A 177 -3.00 -17.26 -15.89
N ARG A 178 -4.18 -17.89 -15.76
CA ARG A 178 -5.01 -17.85 -14.56
C ARG A 178 -4.37 -18.61 -13.40
N ALA A 179 -3.99 -19.86 -13.59
CA ALA A 179 -3.34 -20.66 -12.55
C ALA A 179 -2.02 -20.01 -12.04
N ARG A 180 -1.26 -19.38 -12.97
CA ARG A 180 -0.04 -18.65 -12.60
C ARG A 180 -0.35 -17.39 -11.76
N ARG A 181 -1.42 -16.66 -12.08
CA ARG A 181 -1.87 -15.53 -11.28
C ARG A 181 -2.28 -15.97 -9.89
N GLU A 182 -3.12 -16.99 -9.80
CA GLU A 182 -3.62 -17.53 -8.54
C GLU A 182 -2.46 -17.99 -7.64
N ALA A 183 -1.45 -18.68 -8.19
CA ALA A 183 -0.27 -19.08 -7.43
C ALA A 183 0.54 -17.88 -6.90
N VAL A 184 0.73 -16.83 -7.70
CA VAL A 184 1.45 -15.62 -7.27
C VAL A 184 0.64 -14.88 -6.20
N GLU A 185 -0.68 -14.73 -6.37
CA GLU A 185 -1.54 -14.08 -5.38
C GLU A 185 -1.58 -14.88 -4.07
N ALA A 186 -1.65 -16.20 -4.12
CA ALA A 186 -1.57 -17.05 -2.93
C ALA A 186 -0.26 -16.84 -2.15
N VAL A 187 0.88 -16.72 -2.86
CA VAL A 187 2.17 -16.38 -2.20
C VAL A 187 2.13 -15.00 -1.57
N ARG A 188 1.58 -13.99 -2.27
CA ARG A 188 1.44 -12.65 -1.71
C ARG A 188 0.60 -12.65 -0.43
N GLU A 189 -0.52 -13.36 -0.44
CA GLU A 189 -1.41 -13.51 0.73
C GLU A 189 -0.69 -14.13 1.92
N LEU A 190 0.04 -15.23 1.70
CA LEU A 190 0.84 -15.87 2.75
C LEU A 190 1.84 -14.89 3.38
N LEU A 191 2.61 -14.19 2.54
CA LEU A 191 3.63 -13.26 2.99
C LEU A 191 3.06 -12.02 3.67
N ALA A 192 1.94 -11.49 3.17
CA ALA A 192 1.30 -10.28 3.71
C ALA A 192 0.57 -10.54 5.03
N THR A 193 0.02 -11.75 5.20
CA THR A 193 -0.69 -12.14 6.44
C THR A 193 0.24 -12.25 7.62
N ASP A 194 1.43 -12.81 7.44
CA ASP A 194 2.45 -12.94 8.50
C ASP A 194 3.86 -12.65 7.95
N PRO A 195 4.23 -11.37 7.82
CA PRO A 195 5.57 -11.01 7.35
C PRO A 195 6.69 -11.43 8.30
N GLY A 196 6.40 -11.54 9.61
CA GLY A 196 7.36 -11.92 10.65
C GLY A 196 7.75 -13.40 10.62
N PHE A 197 6.88 -14.25 10.06
CA PHE A 197 7.16 -15.68 9.99
C PHE A 197 8.45 -15.98 9.22
N ALA A 198 9.17 -17.03 9.66
CA ALA A 198 10.44 -17.47 9.04
C ALA A 198 10.18 -18.24 7.72
N TRP A 199 9.62 -17.56 6.73
CA TRP A 199 9.29 -18.13 5.43
C TRP A 199 10.51 -18.73 4.74
N THR A 200 10.46 -20.01 4.40
CA THR A 200 11.39 -20.67 3.49
C THR A 200 10.72 -20.92 2.13
N LEU A 201 11.53 -21.06 1.09
CA LEU A 201 10.98 -21.35 -0.25
C LEU A 201 10.23 -22.69 -0.26
N ASP A 202 10.72 -23.69 0.47
CA ASP A 202 10.07 -25.00 0.58
C ASP A 202 8.70 -24.91 1.28
N GLU A 203 8.60 -24.07 2.30
CA GLU A 203 7.32 -23.83 2.99
C GLU A 203 6.28 -23.19 2.07
N ILE A 204 6.70 -22.20 1.27
CA ILE A 204 5.84 -21.52 0.30
C ILE A 204 5.41 -22.50 -0.80
N VAL A 205 6.34 -23.24 -1.36
CA VAL A 205 6.10 -24.19 -2.45
C VAL A 205 5.14 -25.30 -2.05
N ARG A 206 5.25 -25.84 -0.83
CA ARG A 206 4.32 -26.84 -0.31
C ARG A 206 2.88 -26.34 -0.25
N ARG A 207 2.68 -25.04 0.02
CA ARG A 207 1.34 -24.44 0.12
C ARG A 207 0.70 -24.09 -1.22
N VAL A 208 1.52 -23.79 -2.24
CA VAL A 208 1.02 -23.39 -3.56
C VAL A 208 1.15 -24.47 -4.63
N CYS A 209 1.72 -25.63 -4.29
CA CYS A 209 1.89 -26.80 -5.19
C CYS A 209 2.55 -26.47 -6.53
N VAL A 210 3.59 -25.63 -6.53
CA VAL A 210 4.35 -25.20 -7.72
C VAL A 210 5.84 -25.42 -7.47
N SER A 211 6.60 -25.89 -8.49
CA SER A 211 8.03 -26.10 -8.32
C SER A 211 8.79 -24.80 -7.97
N PRO A 212 9.86 -24.85 -7.16
CA PRO A 212 10.59 -23.66 -6.67
C PRO A 212 11.04 -22.72 -7.79
N SER A 213 11.69 -23.28 -8.81
CA SER A 213 12.23 -22.50 -9.94
C SER A 213 11.12 -21.82 -10.76
N HIS A 214 10.00 -22.52 -10.96
CA HIS A 214 8.85 -22.00 -11.68
C HIS A 214 8.20 -20.86 -10.90
N LEU A 215 7.99 -21.05 -9.58
CA LEU A 215 7.43 -20.04 -8.70
C LEU A 215 8.26 -18.74 -8.67
N CYS A 216 9.58 -18.85 -8.43
CA CYS A 216 10.46 -17.69 -8.41
C CYS A 216 10.42 -16.90 -9.73
N ARG A 217 10.40 -17.61 -10.87
CA ARG A 217 10.33 -16.97 -12.18
C ARG A 217 8.99 -16.28 -12.39
N MET A 218 7.85 -16.94 -12.10
CA MET A 218 6.51 -16.36 -12.24
C MET A 218 6.33 -15.12 -11.37
N PHE A 219 6.73 -15.22 -10.10
CA PHE A 219 6.62 -14.12 -9.14
C PHE A 219 7.39 -12.88 -9.61
N LYS A 220 8.68 -13.07 -9.98
CA LYS A 220 9.51 -11.99 -10.50
C LYS A 220 9.00 -11.42 -11.82
N GLN A 221 8.48 -12.27 -12.71
CA GLN A 221 7.91 -11.83 -13.98
C GLN A 221 6.65 -10.98 -13.79
N ARG A 222 5.82 -11.30 -12.78
CA ARG A 222 4.56 -10.60 -12.54
C ARG A 222 4.73 -9.31 -11.75
N LEU A 223 5.55 -9.33 -10.70
CA LEU A 223 5.69 -8.22 -9.76
C LEU A 223 6.98 -7.40 -9.95
N GLY A 224 7.89 -7.84 -10.82
CA GLY A 224 9.18 -7.15 -11.04
C GLY A 224 10.20 -7.37 -9.92
N VAL A 225 9.79 -7.98 -8.80
CA VAL A 225 10.64 -8.23 -7.62
C VAL A 225 10.67 -9.72 -7.26
N THR A 226 11.69 -10.16 -6.53
CA THR A 226 11.75 -11.54 -6.02
C THR A 226 10.82 -11.71 -4.81
N ILE A 227 10.46 -12.96 -4.48
CA ILE A 227 9.69 -13.31 -3.26
C ILE A 227 10.37 -12.71 -2.02
N HIS A 228 11.69 -12.89 -1.89
CA HIS A 228 12.46 -12.34 -0.77
C HIS A 228 12.42 -10.79 -0.72
N GLN A 229 12.56 -10.12 -1.85
CA GLN A 229 12.45 -8.66 -1.90
C GLN A 229 11.05 -8.17 -1.50
N TYR A 230 10.01 -8.85 -1.95
CA TYR A 230 8.63 -8.54 -1.59
C TYR A 230 8.38 -8.68 -0.09
N LEU A 231 8.81 -9.81 0.51
CA LEU A 231 8.74 -10.03 1.95
C LEU A 231 9.53 -8.99 2.73
N THR A 232 10.75 -8.67 2.30
CA THR A 232 11.59 -7.65 2.94
C THR A 232 10.89 -6.27 2.93
N GLN A 233 10.24 -5.91 1.83
CA GLN A 233 9.46 -4.67 1.75
C GLN A 233 8.30 -4.64 2.75
N LEU A 234 7.54 -5.74 2.89
CA LEU A 234 6.47 -5.83 3.89
C LEU A 234 7.00 -5.65 5.31
N ARG A 235 8.09 -6.34 5.66
CA ARG A 235 8.76 -6.25 6.97
C ARG A 235 9.24 -4.83 7.28
N LEU A 236 9.87 -4.18 6.32
CA LEU A 236 10.37 -2.82 6.50
C LEU A 236 9.25 -1.79 6.68
N ARG A 237 8.12 -1.97 6.00
CA ARG A 237 6.94 -1.11 6.17
C ARG A 237 6.30 -1.30 7.54
N GLU A 238 6.13 -2.54 7.97
CA GLU A 238 5.66 -2.84 9.33
C GLU A 238 6.60 -2.28 10.40
N ALA A 239 7.92 -2.35 10.15
CA ALA A 239 8.90 -1.71 11.02
C ALA A 239 8.73 -0.19 11.08
N ALA A 240 8.48 0.47 9.96
CA ALA A 240 8.27 1.92 9.92
C ALA A 240 7.02 2.33 10.73
N GLU A 241 5.91 1.60 10.58
CA GLU A 241 4.70 1.81 11.40
C GLU A 241 5.01 1.65 12.89
N ALA A 242 5.66 0.55 13.28
CA ALA A 242 6.00 0.29 14.68
C ALA A 242 6.90 1.37 15.29
N VAL A 243 7.91 1.83 14.55
CA VAL A 243 8.82 2.88 15.03
C VAL A 243 8.12 4.21 15.19
N LEU A 244 7.24 4.59 14.25
CA LEU A 244 6.42 5.80 14.34
C LEU A 244 5.43 5.70 15.51
N ALA A 245 4.85 4.52 15.75
CA ALA A 245 3.99 4.25 16.90
C ALA A 245 4.72 4.22 18.26
N GLY A 246 6.05 4.44 18.28
CA GLY A 246 6.84 4.57 19.51
C GLY A 246 7.63 3.35 19.92
N GLU A 247 7.74 2.30 19.10
CA GLU A 247 8.59 1.14 19.38
C GLU A 247 10.05 1.57 19.59
N ARG A 248 10.61 1.25 20.74
CA ARG A 248 11.96 1.68 21.15
C ARG A 248 13.01 0.56 21.02
N ASP A 249 12.60 -0.69 21.16
CA ASP A 249 13.50 -1.82 21.04
C ASP A 249 13.63 -2.27 19.59
N LEU A 250 14.54 -1.63 18.88
CA LEU A 250 14.80 -1.94 17.46
C LEU A 250 15.45 -3.32 17.27
N ALA A 251 16.11 -3.86 18.30
CA ALA A 251 16.71 -5.18 18.22
C ALA A 251 15.62 -6.26 18.27
N MET A 252 14.70 -6.14 19.24
CA MET A 252 13.53 -7.02 19.31
C MET A 252 12.61 -6.87 18.11
N LEU A 253 12.41 -5.64 17.62
CA LEU A 253 11.64 -5.40 16.40
C LEU A 253 12.24 -6.13 15.19
N ALA A 254 13.56 -6.06 15.01
CA ALA A 254 14.26 -6.75 13.93
C ALA A 254 14.06 -8.28 14.01
N VAL A 255 14.19 -8.87 15.20
CA VAL A 255 13.96 -10.31 15.41
C VAL A 255 12.51 -10.69 15.12
N ARG A 256 11.54 -9.96 15.67
CA ARG A 256 10.10 -10.18 15.45
C ARG A 256 9.72 -10.13 13.97
N LEU A 257 10.36 -9.26 13.21
CA LEU A 257 10.15 -9.14 11.76
C LEU A 257 11.02 -10.08 10.91
N GLY A 258 11.74 -11.03 11.54
CA GLY A 258 12.49 -12.07 10.86
C GLY A 258 13.78 -11.60 10.17
N PHE A 259 14.40 -10.51 10.66
CA PHE A 259 15.75 -10.13 10.24
C PHE A 259 16.80 -10.90 11.05
N SER A 260 17.87 -11.31 10.39
CA SER A 260 18.94 -12.12 11.02
C SER A 260 19.71 -11.35 12.09
N THR A 261 19.86 -10.04 11.96
CA THR A 261 20.55 -9.16 12.92
C THR A 261 19.96 -7.75 12.91
N HIS A 262 20.12 -7.02 14.02
CA HIS A 262 19.78 -5.59 14.09
C HIS A 262 20.55 -4.74 13.06
N SER A 263 21.82 -5.08 12.81
CA SER A 263 22.63 -4.36 11.80
C SER A 263 22.08 -4.55 10.40
N HIS A 264 21.74 -5.79 10.04
CA HIS A 264 21.11 -6.10 8.74
C HIS A 264 19.76 -5.37 8.58
N PHE A 265 18.93 -5.38 9.62
CA PHE A 265 17.67 -4.61 9.63
C PHE A 265 17.93 -3.11 9.38
N THR A 266 18.83 -2.49 10.15
CA THR A 266 19.12 -1.06 10.06
C THR A 266 19.64 -0.67 8.68
N GLU A 267 20.50 -1.49 8.08
CA GLU A 267 21.02 -1.28 6.72
C GLU A 267 19.91 -1.37 5.66
N GLN A 268 19.10 -2.43 5.71
CA GLN A 268 17.97 -2.59 4.77
C GLN A 268 16.96 -1.45 4.91
N PHE A 269 16.67 -1.03 6.13
CA PHE A 269 15.78 0.08 6.41
C PHE A 269 16.32 1.39 5.81
N ARG A 270 17.59 1.71 6.07
CA ARG A 270 18.23 2.90 5.49
C ARG A 270 18.27 2.84 3.96
N ARG A 271 18.53 1.68 3.39
CA ARG A 271 18.54 1.48 1.92
C ARG A 271 17.15 1.71 1.31
N ALA A 272 16.10 1.26 1.97
CA ALA A 272 14.73 1.38 1.49
C ALA A 272 14.16 2.80 1.64
N PHE A 273 14.41 3.43 2.79
CA PHE A 273 13.77 4.70 3.17
C PHE A 273 14.70 5.92 3.18
N GLY A 274 15.98 5.74 2.88
CA GLY A 274 16.97 6.83 2.89
C GLY A 274 17.45 7.26 4.28
N VAL A 275 16.71 6.87 5.34
CA VAL A 275 16.99 7.25 6.73
C VAL A 275 17.03 6.03 7.65
N PRO A 276 17.86 6.01 8.71
CA PRO A 276 17.86 4.91 9.66
C PRO A 276 16.61 4.94 10.57
N PRO A 277 16.16 3.79 11.13
CA PRO A 277 14.93 3.69 11.93
C PRO A 277 14.88 4.70 13.09
N ARG A 278 16.01 4.94 13.76
CA ARG A 278 16.10 5.88 14.90
C ARG A 278 15.67 7.30 14.54
N ARG A 279 15.82 7.72 13.28
CA ARG A 279 15.46 9.06 12.84
C ARG A 279 13.95 9.27 12.71
N LEU A 280 13.16 8.20 12.58
CA LEU A 280 11.70 8.28 12.52
C LEU A 280 11.03 8.58 13.88
N ARG A 281 11.77 8.50 14.98
CA ARG A 281 11.25 8.76 16.34
C ARG A 281 11.09 10.25 16.68
N ASN A 282 11.65 11.12 15.88
CA ASN A 282 11.63 12.55 16.18
C ASN A 282 10.37 13.20 15.60
N ALA A 283 9.77 14.13 16.35
CA ALA A 283 8.54 14.84 15.96
C ALA A 283 8.60 15.57 14.60
N ASP A 284 9.81 15.86 14.09
CA ASP A 284 10.06 16.54 12.81
C ASP A 284 10.18 15.59 11.61
N VAL A 285 9.59 14.41 11.65
CA VAL A 285 9.75 13.44 10.55
C VAL A 285 9.18 14.00 9.25
N LEU A 286 8.06 14.71 9.31
CA LEU A 286 7.41 15.26 8.11
C LEU A 286 8.28 16.29 7.39
N SER A 287 8.84 17.27 8.14
CA SER A 287 9.70 18.32 7.58
C SER A 287 11.03 17.83 6.98
N ARG A 288 11.42 16.59 7.31
CA ARG A 288 12.65 15.97 6.79
C ARG A 288 12.41 15.05 5.58
N LEU A 289 11.14 14.73 5.31
CA LEU A 289 10.73 13.85 4.22
C LEU A 289 10.03 14.64 3.09
N ALA A 290 9.70 15.90 3.32
CA ALA A 290 9.28 16.86 2.31
C ALA A 290 10.50 17.32 1.52
#